data_b80f10b29c0347388f7c3c9637c15aa1
#
_entry.id   b80f10b29c0347388f7c3c9637c15aa1
#
_cell.length_a   1.000
_cell.length_b   1.000
_cell.length_c   1.000
_cell.angle_alpha   90.00
_cell.angle_beta   90.00
_cell.angle_gamma   90.00
#
_symmetry.space_group_name_H-M   'P 1'
#
loop_
_entity.id
_entity.type
_entity.pdbx_description
1 polymer ?
#
loop_
_entity_poly.entity_id
_entity_poly.type
_entity_poly.pdbx_seq_one_letter_code
_entity_poly.pdbx_strand_id
1 'polypeptide(L)'
;MTKKPDAPAIRFKGFSDAWEQRKISELAEKTYGGGTPSTLNEAYWDGDIPWIQSSDVVDGRLFGVVPRKRITQYGLNNSATQLVPKNSIAIITRVGVGKLAFMPYSYATSQDFLSLSKLNAEPLFTVYACYKKLQSELNAVQGTSIKGITKDELLAKTVMVPQYAEQQQIGAFFSQLDNLITLHQRKHLRLHP
;
A
#
# COMPACT_ATOMS: atom_id res chain seq x y z
N MET A 1 -34.61 -16.50 -4.17
CA MET A 1 -33.53 -15.96 -5.04
C MET A 1 -32.21 -16.36 -4.39
N THR A 2 -31.51 -17.32 -4.95
CA THR A 2 -30.20 -17.74 -4.49
C THR A 2 -29.21 -16.60 -4.76
N LYS A 3 -28.66 -16.01 -3.69
CA LYS A 3 -27.60 -15.01 -3.77
C LYS A 3 -26.45 -15.63 -4.57
N LYS A 4 -26.10 -15.03 -5.70
CA LYS A 4 -24.92 -15.43 -6.47
C LYS A 4 -23.74 -15.43 -5.53
N PRO A 5 -22.86 -16.45 -5.49
CA PRO A 5 -21.71 -16.44 -4.60
C PRO A 5 -20.86 -15.21 -4.91
N ASP A 6 -20.44 -14.50 -3.87
CA ASP A 6 -19.58 -13.33 -3.94
C ASP A 6 -18.16 -13.75 -4.41
N ALA A 7 -18.03 -14.02 -5.69
CA ALA A 7 -16.79 -14.42 -6.34
C ALA A 7 -16.67 -13.72 -7.69
N PRO A 8 -15.47 -13.39 -8.16
CA PRO A 8 -15.27 -12.77 -9.46
C PRO A 8 -15.65 -13.73 -10.59
N ALA A 9 -16.03 -13.15 -11.75
CA ALA A 9 -16.41 -13.94 -12.93
C ALA A 9 -15.23 -14.73 -13.51
N ILE A 10 -13.99 -14.29 -13.27
CA ILE A 10 -12.75 -14.95 -13.71
C ILE A 10 -11.97 -15.37 -12.48
N ARG A 11 -11.64 -16.66 -12.39
CA ARG A 11 -10.86 -17.26 -11.29
C ARG A 11 -9.84 -18.24 -11.84
N PHE A 12 -8.83 -18.53 -11.05
CA PHE A 12 -7.93 -19.66 -11.31
C PHE A 12 -8.69 -20.98 -11.21
N LYS A 13 -8.33 -21.94 -12.06
CA LYS A 13 -8.92 -23.27 -12.03
C LYS A 13 -8.66 -23.95 -10.68
N GLY A 14 -9.70 -24.58 -10.13
CA GLY A 14 -9.62 -25.33 -8.86
C GLY A 14 -10.16 -24.59 -7.63
N PHE A 15 -10.54 -23.31 -7.77
CA PHE A 15 -11.16 -22.55 -6.69
C PHE A 15 -12.65 -22.33 -6.95
N SER A 16 -13.49 -22.72 -6.01
CA SER A 16 -14.97 -22.61 -6.11
C SER A 16 -15.59 -21.89 -4.90
N ASP A 17 -14.86 -21.79 -3.77
CA ASP A 17 -15.40 -21.23 -2.54
C ASP A 17 -15.75 -19.75 -2.70
N ALA A 18 -16.79 -19.30 -2.00
CA ALA A 18 -17.17 -17.89 -1.98
C ALA A 18 -16.04 -17.04 -1.35
N TRP A 19 -15.88 -15.83 -1.86
CA TRP A 19 -15.00 -14.86 -1.23
C TRP A 19 -15.69 -14.23 -0.03
N GLU A 20 -14.95 -13.95 1.02
CA GLU A 20 -15.43 -13.31 2.23
C GLU A 20 -15.24 -11.79 2.13
N GLN A 21 -16.25 -11.04 2.52
CA GLN A 21 -16.12 -9.59 2.67
C GLN A 21 -15.43 -9.30 4.00
N ARG A 22 -14.26 -8.67 3.96
CA ARG A 22 -13.49 -8.27 5.15
C ARG A 22 -13.15 -6.78 5.12
N LYS A 23 -13.13 -6.16 6.29
CA LYS A 23 -12.65 -4.78 6.42
C LYS A 23 -11.13 -4.73 6.28
N ILE A 24 -10.60 -3.60 5.81
CA ILE A 24 -9.13 -3.39 5.76
C ILE A 24 -8.52 -3.52 7.16
N SER A 25 -9.24 -3.11 8.21
CA SER A 25 -8.81 -3.32 9.61
C SER A 25 -8.56 -4.77 9.99
N GLU A 26 -9.21 -5.71 9.33
CA GLU A 26 -9.07 -7.16 9.61
C GLU A 26 -7.89 -7.80 8.86
N LEU A 27 -7.32 -7.07 7.87
CA LEU A 27 -6.20 -7.55 7.07
C LEU A 27 -4.83 -7.32 7.72
N ALA A 28 -4.77 -6.59 8.84
CA ALA A 28 -3.54 -6.31 9.55
C ALA A 28 -3.78 -6.20 11.06
N GLU A 29 -2.84 -6.72 11.85
CA GLU A 29 -2.93 -6.63 13.33
C GLU A 29 -2.56 -5.24 13.85
N LYS A 30 -1.69 -4.51 13.14
CA LYS A 30 -1.17 -3.22 13.59
C LYS A 30 -1.21 -2.16 12.49
N THR A 31 -1.50 -0.95 12.92
CA THR A 31 -1.40 0.24 12.08
C THR A 31 -0.41 1.22 12.68
N TYR A 32 0.31 1.94 11.81
CA TYR A 32 1.26 2.98 12.20
C TYR A 32 0.92 4.27 11.48
N GLY A 33 0.86 5.36 12.24
CA GLY A 33 0.81 6.70 11.68
C GLY A 33 2.22 7.18 11.33
N GLY A 34 2.28 8.27 10.60
CA GLY A 34 3.53 8.94 10.28
C GLY A 34 3.67 10.29 10.98
N GLY A 35 4.83 10.88 10.86
CA GLY A 35 5.18 12.21 11.35
C GLY A 35 6.41 12.75 10.63
N THR A 36 6.63 14.05 10.76
CA THR A 36 7.81 14.70 10.19
C THR A 36 8.70 15.22 11.32
N PRO A 37 9.94 14.72 11.45
CA PRO A 37 10.89 15.34 12.36
C PRO A 37 11.14 16.80 11.99
N SER A 38 11.46 17.65 12.96
CA SER A 38 11.72 19.06 12.70
C SER A 38 12.79 19.22 11.61
N THR A 39 12.47 19.93 10.55
CA THR A 39 13.42 20.22 9.46
C THR A 39 14.48 21.25 9.84
N LEU A 40 14.28 21.95 10.95
CA LEU A 40 15.22 22.93 11.49
C LEU A 40 16.34 22.26 12.30
N ASN A 41 16.22 20.98 12.64
CA ASN A 41 17.23 20.26 13.40
C ASN A 41 17.93 19.22 12.50
N GLU A 42 19.12 19.58 12.03
CA GLU A 42 19.92 18.74 11.12
C GLU A 42 20.27 17.38 11.76
N ALA A 43 20.41 17.30 13.08
CA ALA A 43 20.71 16.05 13.78
C ALA A 43 19.60 14.99 13.67
N TYR A 44 18.43 15.33 13.18
CA TYR A 44 17.31 14.39 12.94
C TYR A 44 17.40 13.70 11.59
N TRP A 45 18.20 14.21 10.66
CA TRP A 45 18.23 13.81 9.26
C TRP A 45 19.53 13.09 8.89
N ASP A 46 19.55 12.52 7.68
CA ASP A 46 20.70 11.84 7.04
C ASP A 46 21.26 10.64 7.83
N GLY A 47 20.41 9.96 8.61
CA GLY A 47 20.74 8.73 9.30
C GLY A 47 20.46 7.46 8.50
N ASP A 48 20.24 6.34 9.19
CA ASP A 48 20.09 5.02 8.59
C ASP A 48 18.63 4.60 8.36
N ILE A 49 17.65 5.31 8.94
CA ILE A 49 16.24 4.95 8.86
C ILE A 49 15.62 5.59 7.61
N PRO A 50 15.14 4.82 6.63
CA PRO A 50 14.39 5.34 5.49
C PRO A 50 13.17 6.13 5.96
N TRP A 51 13.00 7.36 5.47
CA TRP A 51 11.82 8.18 5.75
C TRP A 51 11.11 8.53 4.45
N ILE A 52 9.86 8.08 4.34
CA ILE A 52 9.06 8.12 3.12
C ILE A 52 8.07 9.28 3.17
N GLN A 53 8.02 10.04 2.11
CA GLN A 53 7.02 11.09 1.89
C GLN A 53 6.16 10.77 0.67
N SER A 54 5.01 11.42 0.53
CA SER A 54 4.03 11.12 -0.53
C SER A 54 4.60 11.18 -1.95
N SER A 55 5.60 12.03 -2.19
CA SER A 55 6.30 12.15 -3.48
C SER A 55 7.24 10.99 -3.82
N ASP A 56 7.55 10.11 -2.85
CA ASP A 56 8.37 8.91 -3.10
C ASP A 56 7.52 7.75 -3.64
N VAL A 57 6.19 7.82 -3.47
CA VAL A 57 5.24 6.82 -3.96
C VAL A 57 4.67 7.28 -5.30
N VAL A 58 4.99 6.53 -6.34
CA VAL A 58 4.49 6.79 -7.70
C VAL A 58 3.14 6.09 -7.87
N ASP A 59 2.18 6.78 -8.47
CA ASP A 59 0.87 6.20 -8.73
C ASP A 59 0.96 4.97 -9.65
N GLY A 60 0.20 3.93 -9.34
CA GLY A 60 0.22 2.65 -10.06
C GLY A 60 1.47 1.80 -9.84
N ARG A 61 2.50 2.30 -9.14
CA ARG A 61 3.71 1.54 -8.83
C ARG A 61 3.69 1.03 -7.40
N LEU A 62 3.27 -0.21 -7.23
CA LEU A 62 3.03 -0.79 -5.90
C LEU A 62 4.29 -1.33 -5.19
N PHE A 63 5.42 -1.41 -5.91
CA PHE A 63 6.68 -1.98 -5.40
C PHE A 63 7.88 -1.11 -5.77
N GLY A 64 8.98 -1.32 -5.03
CA GLY A 64 10.27 -0.69 -5.36
C GLY A 64 10.31 0.80 -5.03
N VAL A 65 9.71 1.23 -3.91
CA VAL A 65 9.88 2.58 -3.39
C VAL A 65 11.33 2.81 -2.99
N VAL A 66 11.89 3.91 -3.48
CA VAL A 66 13.25 4.34 -3.13
C VAL A 66 13.14 5.61 -2.29
N PRO A 67 13.50 5.57 -1.00
CA PRO A 67 13.42 6.74 -0.13
C PRO A 67 14.46 7.78 -0.55
N ARG A 68 14.03 9.02 -0.65
CA ARG A 68 14.92 10.17 -0.94
C ARG A 68 15.51 10.80 0.32
N LYS A 69 14.88 10.54 1.46
CA LYS A 69 15.31 11.06 2.75
C LYS A 69 15.49 9.93 3.76
N ARG A 70 16.31 10.18 4.75
CA ARG A 70 16.56 9.27 5.85
C ARG A 70 16.57 10.09 7.15
N ILE A 71 16.24 9.44 8.26
CA ILE A 71 16.28 10.05 9.58
C ILE A 71 17.22 9.27 10.50
N THR A 72 17.72 9.95 11.50
CA THR A 72 18.51 9.32 12.56
C THR A 72 17.62 8.67 13.60
N GLN A 73 18.18 7.79 14.45
CA GLN A 73 17.47 7.27 15.62
C GLN A 73 17.06 8.40 16.58
N TYR A 74 17.87 9.47 16.63
CA TYR A 74 17.56 10.65 17.43
C TYR A 74 16.33 11.39 16.88
N GLY A 75 16.25 11.56 15.55
CA GLY A 75 15.08 12.14 14.90
C GLY A 75 13.82 11.28 15.07
N LEU A 76 13.93 9.94 15.01
CA LEU A 76 12.82 9.04 15.29
C LEU A 76 12.29 9.21 16.72
N ASN A 77 13.20 9.24 17.71
CA ASN A 77 12.83 9.30 19.12
C ASN A 77 12.27 10.67 19.56
N ASN A 78 12.56 11.74 18.80
CA ASN A 78 12.18 13.11 19.13
C ASN A 78 11.12 13.68 18.15
N SER A 79 10.34 12.83 17.51
CA SER A 79 9.28 13.24 16.59
C SER A 79 8.05 12.32 16.71
N ALA A 80 6.97 12.70 16.04
CA ALA A 80 5.74 11.90 16.01
C ALA A 80 5.81 10.71 15.03
N THR A 81 6.89 10.61 14.24
CA THR A 81 7.04 9.50 13.30
C THR A 81 7.30 8.18 14.03
N GLN A 82 6.87 7.10 13.43
CA GLN A 82 6.99 5.76 14.02
C GLN A 82 7.80 4.87 13.09
N LEU A 83 8.61 3.97 13.64
CA LEU A 83 9.29 2.94 12.86
C LEU A 83 8.29 1.83 12.51
N VAL A 84 8.00 1.73 11.24
CA VAL A 84 7.12 0.68 10.67
C VAL A 84 7.98 -0.53 10.33
N PRO A 85 7.61 -1.74 10.77
CA PRO A 85 8.34 -2.96 10.43
C PRO A 85 8.29 -3.26 8.92
N LYS A 86 9.30 -3.97 8.44
CA LYS A 86 9.31 -4.52 7.08
C LYS A 86 8.08 -5.38 6.78
N ASN A 87 7.80 -5.63 5.51
CA ASN A 87 6.67 -6.41 5.01
C ASN A 87 5.32 -5.80 5.41
N SER A 88 5.21 -4.49 5.26
CA SER A 88 4.02 -3.71 5.53
C SER A 88 3.57 -2.93 4.29
N ILE A 89 2.38 -2.35 4.34
CA ILE A 89 1.80 -1.57 3.26
C ILE A 89 1.69 -0.12 3.71
N ALA A 90 2.37 0.79 3.03
CA ALA A 90 2.25 2.23 3.26
C ALA A 90 1.13 2.80 2.37
N ILE A 91 0.09 3.39 2.95
CA ILE A 91 -1.07 3.95 2.23
C ILE A 91 -1.10 5.45 2.45
N ILE A 92 -1.19 6.22 1.36
CA ILE A 92 -1.33 7.67 1.45
C ILE A 92 -2.80 8.04 1.71
N THR A 93 -3.01 8.76 2.80
CA THR A 93 -4.34 9.16 3.28
C THR A 93 -4.63 10.65 3.12
N ARG A 94 -3.64 11.46 2.77
CA ARG A 94 -3.78 12.91 2.59
C ARG A 94 -3.32 13.36 1.22
N VAL A 95 -2.15 13.93 1.08
CA VAL A 95 -1.65 14.46 -0.19
C VAL A 95 -1.27 13.33 -1.16
N GLY A 96 -2.10 13.10 -2.17
CA GLY A 96 -1.95 11.98 -3.12
C GLY A 96 -2.72 10.72 -2.69
N VAL A 97 -3.90 10.91 -2.08
CA VAL A 97 -4.81 9.84 -1.62
C VAL A 97 -4.98 8.75 -2.66
N GLY A 98 -4.98 7.50 -2.18
CA GLY A 98 -5.18 6.31 -3.00
C GLY A 98 -3.90 5.68 -3.53
N LYS A 99 -2.76 6.38 -3.47
CA LYS A 99 -1.47 5.75 -3.72
C LYS A 99 -1.07 4.88 -2.53
N LEU A 100 -0.45 3.75 -2.80
CA LEU A 100 0.09 2.88 -1.77
C LEU A 100 1.28 2.09 -2.31
N ALA A 101 2.06 1.51 -1.40
CA ALA A 101 3.16 0.64 -1.77
C ALA A 101 3.46 -0.42 -0.71
N PHE A 102 3.92 -1.58 -1.16
CA PHE A 102 4.51 -2.60 -0.31
C PHE A 102 5.95 -2.24 0.06
N MET A 103 6.26 -2.35 1.34
CA MET A 103 7.54 -1.97 1.90
C MET A 103 8.28 -3.20 2.44
N PRO A 104 9.28 -3.73 1.71
CA PRO A 104 10.00 -4.93 2.11
C PRO A 104 11.08 -4.68 3.19
N TYR A 105 11.28 -3.43 3.58
CA TYR A 105 12.24 -2.99 4.61
C TYR A 105 11.52 -2.15 5.68
N SER A 106 12.15 -1.97 6.84
CA SER A 106 11.64 -1.09 7.89
C SER A 106 11.86 0.37 7.51
N TYR A 107 10.89 1.24 7.84
CA TYR A 107 10.86 2.63 7.41
C TYR A 107 10.05 3.49 8.38
N ALA A 108 10.15 4.79 8.22
CA ALA A 108 9.27 5.77 8.83
C ALA A 108 8.58 6.60 7.72
N THR A 109 7.50 7.32 8.04
CA THR A 109 6.75 8.09 7.05
C THR A 109 6.39 9.50 7.53
N SER A 110 6.05 10.38 6.58
CA SER A 110 5.38 11.64 6.89
C SER A 110 3.97 11.40 7.44
N GLN A 111 3.33 12.44 7.96
CA GLN A 111 1.96 12.41 8.49
C GLN A 111 0.89 12.10 7.44
N ASP A 112 1.25 11.98 6.17
CA ASP A 112 0.32 11.69 5.08
C ASP A 112 -0.03 10.21 4.96
N PHE A 113 0.61 9.35 5.75
CA PHE A 113 0.48 7.91 5.63
C PHE A 113 -0.25 7.25 6.81
N LEU A 114 -0.93 6.15 6.48
CA LEU A 114 -1.25 5.08 7.41
C LEU A 114 -0.60 3.79 6.89
N SER A 115 0.18 3.13 7.73
CA SER A 115 0.82 1.86 7.36
C SER A 115 0.11 0.69 8.03
N LEU A 116 -0.14 -0.38 7.24
CA LEU A 116 -0.67 -1.66 7.70
C LEU A 116 0.49 -2.63 7.89
N SER A 117 0.62 -3.23 9.06
CA SER A 117 1.69 -4.16 9.40
C SER A 117 1.17 -5.41 10.09
N LYS A 118 1.98 -6.48 10.07
CA LYS A 118 1.55 -7.81 10.50
C LYS A 118 0.28 -8.24 9.77
N LEU A 119 0.43 -8.43 8.47
CA LEU A 119 -0.69 -8.75 7.60
C LEU A 119 -1.26 -10.15 7.93
N ASN A 120 -2.58 -10.23 8.09
CA ASN A 120 -3.35 -11.45 8.33
C ASN A 120 -3.78 -12.16 7.04
N ALA A 121 -3.47 -11.55 5.89
CA ALA A 121 -3.73 -12.08 4.56
C ALA A 121 -2.43 -12.11 3.76
N GLU A 122 -2.42 -12.77 2.60
CA GLU A 122 -1.23 -12.86 1.76
C GLU A 122 -0.79 -11.45 1.33
N PRO A 123 0.49 -11.08 1.53
CA PRO A 123 0.95 -9.70 1.35
C PRO A 123 0.74 -9.10 -0.04
N LEU A 124 1.09 -9.85 -1.11
CA LEU A 124 0.93 -9.35 -2.48
C LEU A 124 -0.54 -9.18 -2.84
N PHE A 125 -1.37 -10.17 -2.50
CA PHE A 125 -2.82 -10.05 -2.66
C PHE A 125 -3.36 -8.82 -1.93
N THR A 126 -2.95 -8.61 -0.68
CA THR A 126 -3.44 -7.49 0.14
C THR A 126 -3.11 -6.13 -0.49
N VAL A 127 -1.89 -5.98 -1.03
CA VAL A 127 -1.49 -4.76 -1.75
C VAL A 127 -2.42 -4.49 -2.93
N TYR A 128 -2.64 -5.50 -3.80
CA TYR A 128 -3.49 -5.33 -4.98
C TYR A 128 -4.96 -5.11 -4.62
N ALA A 129 -5.48 -5.82 -3.61
CA ALA A 129 -6.86 -5.66 -3.14
C ALA A 129 -7.12 -4.26 -2.58
N CYS A 130 -6.23 -3.75 -1.74
CA CYS A 130 -6.30 -2.40 -1.20
C CYS A 130 -6.18 -1.34 -2.31
N TYR A 131 -5.24 -1.50 -3.23
CA TYR A 131 -5.08 -0.58 -4.36
C TYR A 131 -6.33 -0.52 -5.22
N LYS A 132 -6.84 -1.67 -5.67
CA LYS A 132 -8.07 -1.77 -6.47
C LYS A 132 -9.25 -1.09 -5.76
N LYS A 133 -9.40 -1.33 -4.45
CA LYS A 133 -10.48 -0.74 -3.66
C LYS A 133 -10.38 0.78 -3.62
N LEU A 134 -9.22 1.32 -3.34
CA LEU A 134 -8.99 2.76 -3.29
C LEU A 134 -9.19 3.41 -4.65
N GLN A 135 -8.66 2.84 -5.73
CA GLN A 135 -8.85 3.36 -7.08
C GLN A 135 -10.32 3.35 -7.51
N SER A 136 -11.07 2.29 -7.18
CA SER A 136 -12.49 2.21 -7.52
C SER A 136 -13.32 3.31 -6.87
N GLU A 137 -12.97 3.70 -5.64
CA GLU A 137 -13.65 4.78 -4.93
C GLU A 137 -13.25 6.17 -5.44
N LEU A 138 -11.97 6.37 -5.73
CA LEU A 138 -11.50 7.62 -6.34
C LEU A 138 -12.18 7.89 -7.69
N ASN A 139 -12.32 6.84 -8.51
CA ASN A 139 -12.99 6.95 -9.82
C ASN A 139 -14.51 7.16 -9.70
N ALA A 140 -15.14 6.70 -8.61
CA ALA A 140 -16.58 6.89 -8.38
C ALA A 140 -16.93 8.33 -7.98
N VAL A 141 -15.97 9.09 -7.43
CA VAL A 141 -16.14 10.49 -7.03
C VAL A 141 -15.72 11.40 -8.19
N GLN A 142 -16.48 11.38 -9.28
CA GLN A 142 -16.26 12.27 -10.42
C GLN A 142 -16.47 13.74 -10.01
N GLY A 143 -15.43 14.54 -10.14
CA GLY A 143 -15.49 16.01 -10.05
C GLY A 143 -15.22 16.64 -8.68
N THR A 144 -14.98 15.86 -7.63
CA THR A 144 -14.63 16.40 -6.32
C THR A 144 -13.23 15.91 -5.92
N SER A 145 -12.29 16.82 -5.69
CA SER A 145 -10.97 16.48 -5.17
C SER A 145 -11.13 15.86 -3.77
N ILE A 146 -10.76 14.58 -3.60
CA ILE A 146 -10.71 13.97 -2.27
C ILE A 146 -9.56 14.62 -1.51
N LYS A 147 -9.89 15.44 -0.54
CA LYS A 147 -8.90 16.18 0.29
C LYS A 147 -8.14 15.28 1.26
N GLY A 148 -8.65 14.08 1.54
CA GLY A 148 -8.06 13.12 2.47
C GLY A 148 -9.03 12.01 2.81
N ILE A 149 -8.51 10.94 3.39
CA ILE A 149 -9.27 9.84 3.99
C ILE A 149 -8.79 9.73 5.45
N THR A 150 -9.70 9.68 6.40
CA THR A 150 -9.33 9.45 7.80
C THR A 150 -8.90 7.99 8.01
N LYS A 151 -8.19 7.75 9.11
CA LYS A 151 -7.81 6.38 9.51
C LYS A 151 -9.03 5.46 9.60
N ASP A 152 -10.09 5.93 10.26
CA ASP A 152 -11.29 5.11 10.50
C ASP A 152 -12.05 4.83 9.21
N GLU A 153 -12.16 5.81 8.32
CA GLU A 153 -12.74 5.61 6.99
C GLU A 153 -11.95 4.60 6.15
N LEU A 154 -10.62 4.69 6.16
CA LEU A 154 -9.77 3.71 5.45
C LEU A 154 -9.95 2.31 6.01
N LEU A 155 -9.88 2.16 7.33
CA LEU A 155 -9.97 0.87 8.00
C LEU A 155 -11.36 0.23 7.93
N ALA A 156 -12.42 1.03 7.80
CA ALA A 156 -13.79 0.55 7.62
C ALA A 156 -14.10 0.06 6.20
N LYS A 157 -13.27 0.41 5.20
CA LYS A 157 -13.48 -0.05 3.81
C LYS A 157 -13.36 -1.56 3.72
N THR A 158 -14.18 -2.15 2.85
CA THR A 158 -14.24 -3.59 2.68
C THR A 158 -13.65 -4.05 1.35
N VAL A 159 -13.00 -5.20 1.39
CA VAL A 159 -12.49 -5.92 0.22
C VAL A 159 -13.00 -7.37 0.24
N MET A 160 -13.08 -7.97 -0.91
CA MET A 160 -13.41 -9.39 -1.05
C MET A 160 -12.13 -10.21 -0.97
N VAL A 161 -12.11 -11.21 -0.08
CA VAL A 161 -10.92 -11.99 0.27
C VAL A 161 -11.20 -13.47 0.04
N PRO A 162 -10.48 -14.14 -0.86
CA PRO A 162 -10.57 -15.58 -1.08
C PRO A 162 -9.83 -16.36 0.01
N GLN A 163 -9.90 -17.69 -0.06
CA GLN A 163 -9.04 -18.55 0.74
C GLN A 163 -7.54 -18.28 0.45
N TYR A 164 -6.68 -18.55 1.44
CA TYR A 164 -5.27 -18.14 1.41
C TYR A 164 -4.49 -18.64 0.19
N ALA A 165 -4.72 -19.89 -0.24
CA ALA A 165 -4.07 -20.47 -1.43
C ALA A 165 -4.43 -19.71 -2.72
N GLU A 166 -5.68 -19.24 -2.84
CA GLU A 166 -6.09 -18.41 -3.98
C GLU A 166 -5.49 -17.00 -3.90
N GLN A 167 -5.39 -16.43 -2.69
CA GLN A 167 -4.67 -15.14 -2.50
C GLN A 167 -3.24 -15.22 -3.01
N GLN A 168 -2.52 -16.31 -2.68
CA GLN A 168 -1.14 -16.53 -3.14
C GLN A 168 -1.05 -16.56 -4.66
N GLN A 169 -1.96 -17.26 -5.34
CA GLN A 169 -1.97 -17.32 -6.81
C GLN A 169 -2.28 -15.96 -7.43
N ILE A 170 -3.27 -15.25 -6.89
CA ILE A 170 -3.65 -13.91 -7.37
C ILE A 170 -2.47 -12.93 -7.18
N GLY A 171 -1.89 -12.90 -5.99
CA GLY A 171 -0.77 -12.02 -5.67
C GLY A 171 0.45 -12.28 -6.57
N ALA A 172 0.83 -13.55 -6.72
CA ALA A 172 1.92 -13.95 -7.60
C ALA A 172 1.68 -13.57 -9.08
N PHE A 173 0.46 -13.81 -9.57
CA PHE A 173 0.08 -13.50 -10.95
C PHE A 173 0.22 -12.01 -11.26
N PHE A 174 -0.37 -11.13 -10.42
CA PHE A 174 -0.27 -9.69 -10.65
C PHE A 174 1.15 -9.16 -10.47
N SER A 175 1.93 -9.71 -9.52
CA SER A 175 3.34 -9.35 -9.36
C SER A 175 4.18 -9.72 -10.59
N GLN A 176 3.90 -10.85 -11.22
CA GLN A 176 4.57 -11.24 -12.47
C GLN A 176 4.19 -10.30 -13.61
N LEU A 177 2.91 -9.91 -13.73
CA LEU A 177 2.47 -8.93 -14.73
C LEU A 177 3.16 -7.57 -14.56
N ASP A 178 3.25 -7.05 -13.35
CA ASP A 178 3.92 -5.78 -13.06
C ASP A 178 5.40 -5.83 -13.44
N ASN A 179 6.07 -6.96 -13.16
CA ASN A 179 7.45 -7.17 -13.57
C ASN A 179 7.61 -7.16 -15.10
N LEU A 180 6.72 -7.84 -15.83
CA LEU A 180 6.74 -7.88 -17.30
C LEU A 180 6.50 -6.48 -17.90
N ILE A 181 5.52 -5.73 -17.38
CA ILE A 181 5.24 -4.36 -17.79
C ILE A 181 6.47 -3.47 -17.57
N THR A 182 7.08 -3.56 -16.39
CA THR A 182 8.26 -2.76 -16.04
C THR A 182 9.45 -3.08 -16.96
N LEU A 183 9.68 -4.35 -17.26
CA LEU A 183 10.75 -4.77 -18.19
C LEU A 183 10.49 -4.26 -19.61
N HIS A 184 9.26 -4.33 -20.07
CA HIS A 184 8.87 -3.86 -21.40
C HIS A 184 9.05 -2.33 -21.53
N GLN A 185 8.63 -1.56 -20.53
CA GLN A 185 8.82 -0.11 -20.48
C GLN A 185 10.30 0.27 -20.51
N ARG A 186 11.16 -0.42 -19.73
CA ARG A 186 12.62 -0.17 -19.74
C ARG A 186 13.26 -0.48 -21.10
N LYS A 187 12.80 -1.52 -21.78
CA LYS A 187 13.29 -1.84 -23.14
C LYS A 187 12.91 -0.74 -24.13
N HIS A 188 11.69 -0.23 -24.06
CA HIS A 188 11.22 0.84 -24.93
C HIS A 188 12.02 2.15 -24.74
N LEU A 189 12.30 2.55 -23.49
CA LEU A 189 13.11 3.73 -23.17
C LEU A 189 14.57 3.62 -23.63
N ARG A 190 15.11 2.41 -23.79
CA ARG A 190 16.46 2.20 -24.33
C ARG A 190 16.55 2.24 -25.86
N LEU A 191 15.42 2.05 -26.53
CA LEU A 191 15.34 2.02 -28.01
C LEU A 191 15.03 3.40 -28.61
N HIS A 192 14.61 4.35 -27.79
CA HIS A 192 14.31 5.74 -28.18
C HIS A 192 15.02 6.70 -27.21
N PRO A 193 16.36 6.90 -27.34
CA PRO A 193 17.12 7.85 -26.51
C PRO A 193 16.76 9.30 -26.82
#